data_7d2196edaf1de4acf8b0ccf667ba978f
#
_entry.id   7d2196edaf1de4acf8b0ccf667ba978f
#
_cell.length_a   1.000
_cell.length_b   1.000
_cell.length_c   1.000
_cell.angle_alpha   90.00
_cell.angle_beta   90.00
_cell.angle_gamma   90.00
#
_symmetry.space_group_name_H-M   'P 1'
#
loop_
_entity.id
_entity.type
_entity.pdbx_description
1 polymer ?
#
loop_
_entity_poly.entity_id
_entity_poly.type
_entity_poly.pdbx_seq_one_letter_code
_entity_poly.pdbx_strand_id
1 'polypeptide(L)'
;MSVTIETPATETHDDAASRQQGFTESNFSQPDDAVFPYRAISRMAIASVIVGVLGLIGLVPDFWPVLAFGALAMLLGTFGIFTIKRYPEEYSGSGPAIAGITLGALVLVVGVSMNTYIYLTEVPEGYTRVGFYELQQEDDSGFDGPTARAGELHNELIFLKGYIHPSSGAGMLTKFILIPDLGTCCFGGDPKSSDMVEVTLPPGESVKVNLFQKKLAGEFRVDARSLKKQEFQNPVFYRLNVDQ
;
A
#
# COMPACT_ATOMS: atom_id res chain seq x y z
N MET A 1 13.53 80.18 38.61
CA MET A 1 13.41 78.99 39.45
C MET A 1 14.69 78.16 39.28
N SER A 2 15.62 78.36 40.22
CA SER A 2 16.90 77.68 40.21
C SER A 2 16.79 76.38 40.98
N VAL A 3 17.09 75.26 40.34
CA VAL A 3 17.14 73.96 40.98
C VAL A 3 18.60 73.69 41.34
N THR A 4 18.87 73.65 42.62
CA THR A 4 20.15 73.32 43.22
C THR A 4 20.33 71.81 43.19
N ILE A 5 21.37 71.33 42.55
CA ILE A 5 21.78 69.91 42.56
C ILE A 5 22.75 69.75 43.73
N GLU A 6 22.33 69.03 44.75
CA GLU A 6 23.21 68.56 45.83
C GLU A 6 23.97 67.32 45.37
N THR A 7 25.30 67.37 45.47
CA THR A 7 26.20 66.26 45.22
C THR A 7 26.32 65.40 46.47
N PRO A 8 26.01 64.09 46.45
CA PRO A 8 26.28 63.24 47.61
C PRO A 8 27.76 62.92 47.75
N ALA A 9 28.17 62.89 48.98
CA ALA A 9 29.55 62.71 49.43
C ALA A 9 30.23 61.43 48.99
N THR A 10 31.53 61.55 48.74
CA THR A 10 32.49 60.49 48.45
C THR A 10 32.54 59.46 49.59
N GLU A 11 31.91 58.29 49.45
CA GLU A 11 32.19 57.14 50.30
C GLU A 11 33.58 56.56 49.97
N THR A 12 34.37 56.45 51.02
CA THR A 12 35.75 56.01 50.95
C THR A 12 35.90 54.58 50.56
N HIS A 13 36.85 54.34 49.68
CA HIS A 13 37.23 53.14 48.91
C HIS A 13 37.75 51.96 49.76
N ASP A 14 37.67 52.02 51.13
CA ASP A 14 38.34 51.02 51.98
C ASP A 14 37.42 49.93 52.52
N ASP A 15 36.10 50.08 52.40
CA ASP A 15 35.16 49.08 52.90
C ASP A 15 34.76 48.01 51.87
N ALA A 16 35.17 48.11 50.59
CA ALA A 16 34.89 47.15 49.56
C ALA A 16 35.88 45.97 49.51
N ALA A 17 37.10 46.18 50.04
CA ALA A 17 38.14 45.14 49.99
C ALA A 17 37.97 44.05 51.08
N SER A 18 37.25 44.33 52.17
CA SER A 18 37.05 43.36 53.27
C SER A 18 35.88 42.42 53.08
N ARG A 19 34.99 42.66 52.09
CA ARG A 19 33.85 41.76 51.76
C ARG A 19 34.15 40.70 50.69
N GLN A 20 35.30 40.76 50.02
CA GLN A 20 35.69 39.78 48.99
C GLN A 20 36.46 38.56 49.51
N GLN A 21 36.84 38.53 50.80
CA GLN A 21 37.58 37.41 51.35
C GLN A 21 36.72 36.34 52.08
N GLY A 22 35.39 36.36 51.90
CA GLY A 22 34.48 35.40 52.53
C GLY A 22 33.84 34.39 51.57
N PHE A 23 34.11 34.49 50.27
CA PHE A 23 33.73 33.44 49.35
C PHE A 23 34.90 32.45 49.26
N THR A 24 35.10 31.70 50.34
CA THR A 24 35.81 30.42 50.26
C THR A 24 35.08 29.62 49.22
N GLU A 25 35.81 29.24 48.18
CA GLU A 25 35.41 28.15 47.30
C GLU A 25 34.94 26.97 48.18
N SER A 26 33.66 27.02 48.52
CA SER A 26 32.99 25.80 48.94
C SER A 26 33.25 24.85 47.78
N ASN A 27 34.03 23.80 48.06
CA ASN A 27 34.16 22.62 47.24
C ASN A 27 32.78 22.24 46.71
N PHE A 28 32.37 22.86 45.61
CA PHE A 28 31.44 22.21 44.71
C PHE A 28 32.27 21.04 44.17
N SER A 29 32.32 19.95 44.94
CA SER A 29 32.54 18.63 44.39
C SER A 29 31.55 18.55 43.28
N GLN A 30 31.98 18.84 42.04
CA GLN A 30 31.23 18.42 40.86
C GLN A 30 30.86 16.98 41.18
N PRO A 31 29.56 16.66 41.29
CA PRO A 31 29.22 15.23 41.29
C PRO A 31 29.94 14.72 40.06
N ASP A 32 30.81 13.72 40.28
CA ASP A 32 31.39 12.96 39.17
C ASP A 32 30.28 12.86 38.15
N ASP A 33 30.44 13.64 37.07
CA ASP A 33 29.52 13.56 35.95
C ASP A 33 29.58 12.08 35.54
N ALA A 34 28.73 11.29 36.12
CA ALA A 34 28.43 9.98 35.62
C ALA A 34 27.85 10.28 34.24
N VAL A 35 28.75 10.48 33.28
CA VAL A 35 28.44 10.59 31.87
C VAL A 35 27.82 9.25 31.53
N PHE A 36 26.52 9.14 31.81
CA PHE A 36 25.74 8.04 31.28
C PHE A 36 25.85 8.20 29.77
N PRO A 37 26.57 7.32 29.07
CA PRO A 37 26.72 7.45 27.63
C PRO A 37 25.33 7.29 27.04
N TYR A 38 24.65 8.43 26.81
CA TYR A 38 23.35 8.43 26.14
C TYR A 38 23.58 7.96 24.70
N ARG A 39 23.28 6.70 24.46
CA ARG A 39 23.33 6.13 23.11
C ARG A 39 22.01 6.38 22.43
N ALA A 40 22.02 7.13 21.34
CA ALA A 40 20.83 7.37 20.55
C ALA A 40 20.39 6.10 19.84
N ILE A 41 19.06 5.83 19.82
CA ILE A 41 18.53 4.71 19.03
C ILE A 41 18.65 5.06 17.55
N SER A 42 19.19 4.13 16.75
CA SER A 42 19.31 4.31 15.30
C SER A 42 17.95 4.56 14.66
N ARG A 43 17.81 5.68 13.94
CA ARG A 43 16.58 6.04 13.21
C ARG A 43 16.20 4.96 12.18
N MET A 44 17.20 4.35 11.54
CA MET A 44 17.00 3.26 10.58
C MET A 44 16.41 2.00 11.24
N ALA A 45 16.82 1.71 12.49
CA ALA A 45 16.28 0.59 13.25
C ALA A 45 14.79 0.79 13.60
N ILE A 46 14.40 2.02 13.98
CA ILE A 46 12.99 2.33 14.24
C ILE A 46 12.18 2.29 12.94
N ALA A 47 12.70 2.90 11.88
CA ALA A 47 12.06 2.91 10.57
C ALA A 47 11.81 1.49 10.04
N SER A 48 12.76 0.56 10.24
CA SER A 48 12.60 -0.83 9.80
C SER A 48 11.40 -1.53 10.45
N VAL A 49 11.17 -1.29 11.74
CA VAL A 49 10.00 -1.85 12.44
C VAL A 49 8.70 -1.26 11.91
N ILE A 50 8.64 0.07 11.75
CA ILE A 50 7.44 0.75 11.24
C ILE A 50 7.09 0.24 9.85
N VAL A 51 8.08 0.19 8.95
CA VAL A 51 7.88 -0.30 7.57
C VAL A 51 7.51 -1.79 7.57
N GLY A 52 8.10 -2.59 8.46
CA GLY A 52 7.74 -4.01 8.62
C GLY A 52 6.29 -4.20 9.07
N VAL A 53 5.81 -3.37 10.00
CA VAL A 53 4.40 -3.40 10.44
C VAL A 53 3.45 -2.98 9.30
N LEU A 54 3.82 -1.94 8.52
CA LEU A 54 3.04 -1.56 7.34
C LEU A 54 3.01 -2.68 6.29
N GLY A 55 4.08 -3.45 6.17
CA GLY A 55 4.15 -4.62 5.29
C GLY A 55 3.11 -5.70 5.60
N LEU A 56 2.59 -5.78 6.84
CA LEU A 56 1.52 -6.73 7.20
C LEU A 56 0.24 -6.53 6.38
N ILE A 57 -0.02 -5.32 5.89
CA ILE A 57 -1.16 -5.04 5.01
C ILE A 57 -1.05 -5.85 3.71
N GLY A 58 0.17 -6.13 3.24
CA GLY A 58 0.43 -6.96 2.06
C GLY A 58 0.05 -8.44 2.21
N LEU A 59 -0.34 -8.90 3.40
CA LEU A 59 -0.90 -10.24 3.60
C LEU A 59 -2.34 -10.33 3.07
N VAL A 60 -3.02 -9.20 2.86
CA VAL A 60 -4.33 -9.18 2.21
C VAL A 60 -4.12 -9.38 0.70
N PRO A 61 -4.81 -10.34 0.06
CA PRO A 61 -4.55 -10.73 -1.34
C PRO A 61 -4.58 -9.58 -2.35
N ASP A 62 -5.51 -8.63 -2.17
CA ASP A 62 -5.66 -7.48 -3.09
C ASP A 62 -4.56 -6.42 -2.93
N PHE A 63 -3.78 -6.49 -1.83
CA PHE A 63 -2.70 -5.56 -1.51
C PHE A 63 -1.30 -6.18 -1.63
N TRP A 64 -1.13 -7.22 -2.43
CA TRP A 64 0.14 -7.92 -2.60
C TRP A 64 1.36 -7.04 -2.92
N PRO A 65 1.26 -5.88 -3.66
CA PRO A 65 2.43 -5.02 -3.90
C PRO A 65 3.02 -4.43 -2.61
N VAL A 66 2.21 -4.31 -1.55
CA VAL A 66 2.66 -3.82 -0.24
C VAL A 66 3.65 -4.78 0.44
N LEU A 67 3.74 -6.04 -0.01
CA LEU A 67 4.78 -6.99 0.42
C LEU A 67 6.20 -6.46 0.17
N ALA A 68 6.38 -5.56 -0.80
CA ALA A 68 7.66 -4.88 -1.02
C ALA A 68 8.17 -4.13 0.22
N PHE A 69 7.28 -3.70 1.12
CA PHE A 69 7.66 -3.09 2.40
C PHE A 69 8.37 -4.10 3.32
N GLY A 70 8.09 -5.40 3.20
CA GLY A 70 8.85 -6.44 3.90
C GLY A 70 10.33 -6.44 3.48
N ALA A 71 10.61 -6.37 2.18
CA ALA A 71 11.97 -6.25 1.66
C ALA A 71 12.63 -4.94 2.10
N LEU A 72 11.90 -3.83 2.04
CA LEU A 72 12.39 -2.53 2.49
C LEU A 72 12.70 -2.53 3.99
N ALA A 73 11.88 -3.16 4.82
CA ALA A 73 12.13 -3.30 6.26
C ALA A 73 13.41 -4.08 6.54
N MET A 74 13.68 -5.16 5.80
CA MET A 74 14.92 -5.91 5.89
C MET A 74 16.14 -5.06 5.52
N LEU A 75 16.06 -4.28 4.44
CA LEU A 75 17.14 -3.39 4.02
C LEU A 75 17.41 -2.32 5.10
N LEU A 76 16.37 -1.64 5.59
CA LEU A 76 16.52 -0.63 6.63
C LEU A 76 17.09 -1.22 7.93
N GLY A 77 16.65 -2.41 8.31
CA GLY A 77 17.15 -3.11 9.49
C GLY A 77 18.63 -3.50 9.36
N THR A 78 19.04 -3.99 8.18
CA THR A 78 20.47 -4.33 7.91
C THR A 78 21.35 -3.08 7.92
N PHE A 79 20.89 -1.97 7.31
CA PHE A 79 21.57 -0.68 7.41
C PHE A 79 21.64 -0.17 8.85
N GLY A 80 20.57 -0.34 9.63
CA GLY A 80 20.54 -0.02 11.05
C GLY A 80 21.61 -0.78 11.83
N ILE A 81 21.70 -2.10 11.64
CA ILE A 81 22.75 -2.94 12.28
C ILE A 81 24.16 -2.49 11.83
N PHE A 82 24.33 -2.22 10.54
CA PHE A 82 25.63 -1.76 10.02
C PHE A 82 26.06 -0.43 10.64
N THR A 83 25.14 0.53 10.78
CA THR A 83 25.38 1.83 11.43
C THR A 83 25.76 1.66 12.90
N ILE A 84 25.02 0.81 13.64
CA ILE A 84 25.30 0.53 15.06
C ILE A 84 26.68 -0.12 15.23
N LYS A 85 27.03 -1.08 14.35
CA LYS A 85 28.36 -1.73 14.40
C LYS A 85 29.50 -0.77 14.05
N ARG A 86 29.26 0.22 13.20
CA ARG A 86 30.27 1.20 12.78
C ARG A 86 30.52 2.29 13.83
N TYR A 87 29.47 2.64 14.60
CA TYR A 87 29.52 3.70 15.61
C TYR A 87 28.91 3.21 16.94
N PRO A 88 29.56 2.26 17.63
CA PRO A 88 28.98 1.59 18.79
C PRO A 88 28.83 2.50 20.02
N GLU A 89 29.62 3.58 20.08
CA GLU A 89 29.58 4.55 21.17
C GLU A 89 28.41 5.54 21.04
N GLU A 90 27.96 5.80 19.80
CA GLU A 90 26.93 6.80 19.53
C GLU A 90 25.53 6.19 19.40
N TYR A 91 25.46 4.97 18.83
CA TYR A 91 24.19 4.34 18.49
C TYR A 91 23.93 3.04 19.24
N SER A 92 22.68 2.89 19.66
CA SER A 92 22.12 1.68 20.24
C SER A 92 20.87 1.27 19.44
N GLY A 93 20.28 0.09 19.74
CA GLY A 93 19.03 -0.34 19.13
C GLY A 93 19.18 -1.55 18.19
N SER A 94 20.11 -2.46 18.48
CA SER A 94 20.21 -3.75 17.76
C SER A 94 18.92 -4.57 17.85
N GLY A 95 18.21 -4.48 18.98
CA GLY A 95 16.91 -5.15 19.17
C GLY A 95 15.85 -4.72 18.13
N PRO A 96 15.50 -3.44 18.02
CA PRO A 96 14.60 -2.96 16.98
C PRO A 96 15.05 -3.28 15.55
N ALA A 97 16.35 -3.20 15.26
CA ALA A 97 16.87 -3.52 13.93
C ALA A 97 16.65 -5.01 13.58
N ILE A 98 16.96 -5.92 14.52
CA ILE A 98 16.70 -7.36 14.36
C ILE A 98 15.19 -7.62 14.25
N ALA A 99 14.37 -6.98 15.09
CA ALA A 99 12.92 -7.12 15.03
C ALA A 99 12.36 -6.68 13.67
N GLY A 100 12.86 -5.57 13.08
CA GLY A 100 12.46 -5.13 11.75
C GLY A 100 12.86 -6.12 10.65
N ILE A 101 14.07 -6.70 10.73
CA ILE A 101 14.52 -7.73 9.77
C ILE A 101 13.67 -9.00 9.88
N THR A 102 13.46 -9.50 11.10
CA THR A 102 12.68 -10.74 11.31
C THR A 102 11.22 -10.56 10.90
N LEU A 103 10.61 -9.42 11.23
CA LEU A 103 9.25 -9.08 10.81
C LEU A 103 9.16 -8.96 9.28
N GLY A 104 10.09 -8.26 8.65
CA GLY A 104 10.16 -8.13 7.19
C GLY A 104 10.31 -9.48 6.48
N ALA A 105 11.20 -10.34 6.99
CA ALA A 105 11.39 -11.70 6.47
C ALA A 105 10.12 -12.55 6.62
N LEU A 106 9.45 -12.49 7.79
CA LEU A 106 8.21 -13.21 8.04
C LEU A 106 7.10 -12.74 7.09
N VAL A 107 6.92 -11.43 6.93
CA VAL A 107 5.93 -10.85 5.99
C VAL A 107 6.19 -11.34 4.58
N LEU A 108 7.45 -11.36 4.12
CA LEU A 108 7.78 -11.84 2.79
C LEU A 108 7.49 -13.33 2.63
N VAL A 109 7.99 -14.16 3.54
CA VAL A 109 7.82 -15.62 3.43
C VAL A 109 6.34 -16.00 3.49
N VAL A 110 5.63 -15.51 4.50
CA VAL A 110 4.19 -15.82 4.67
C VAL A 110 3.37 -15.20 3.53
N GLY A 111 3.62 -13.93 3.21
CA GLY A 111 2.85 -13.21 2.20
C GLY A 111 3.04 -13.80 0.80
N VAL A 112 4.28 -14.09 0.39
CA VAL A 112 4.54 -14.72 -0.91
C VAL A 112 3.94 -16.12 -0.96
N SER A 113 4.14 -16.94 0.09
CA SER A 113 3.58 -18.29 0.14
C SER A 113 2.05 -18.28 0.06
N MET A 114 1.40 -17.40 0.82
CA MET A 114 -0.06 -17.28 0.84
C MET A 114 -0.61 -16.78 -0.50
N ASN A 115 -0.01 -15.74 -1.08
CA ASN A 115 -0.45 -15.23 -2.38
C ASN A 115 -0.22 -16.26 -3.50
N THR A 116 0.91 -16.98 -3.48
CA THR A 116 1.17 -18.08 -4.42
C THR A 116 0.14 -19.19 -4.27
N TYR A 117 -0.15 -19.60 -3.04
CA TYR A 117 -1.17 -20.62 -2.78
C TYR A 117 -2.54 -20.20 -3.31
N ILE A 118 -3.00 -18.98 -2.99
CA ILE A 118 -4.26 -18.44 -3.51
C ILE A 118 -4.24 -18.41 -5.04
N TYR A 119 -3.15 -17.92 -5.65
CA TYR A 119 -3.04 -17.86 -7.10
C TYR A 119 -3.17 -19.23 -7.77
N LEU A 120 -2.59 -20.28 -7.19
CA LEU A 120 -2.62 -21.63 -7.74
C LEU A 120 -3.97 -22.33 -7.51
N THR A 121 -4.67 -21.99 -6.42
CA THR A 121 -5.90 -22.72 -6.02
C THR A 121 -7.20 -21.98 -6.34
N GLU A 122 -7.14 -20.71 -6.78
CA GLU A 122 -8.36 -19.94 -7.01
C GLU A 122 -9.10 -20.29 -8.31
N VAL A 123 -8.42 -20.94 -9.26
CA VAL A 123 -9.04 -21.38 -10.52
C VAL A 123 -9.61 -22.78 -10.31
N PRO A 124 -10.91 -22.98 -10.50
CA PRO A 124 -11.52 -24.31 -10.42
C PRO A 124 -10.92 -25.26 -11.46
N GLU A 125 -10.99 -26.57 -11.19
CA GLU A 125 -10.51 -27.59 -12.13
C GLU A 125 -11.30 -27.52 -13.46
N GLY A 126 -10.58 -27.58 -14.56
CA GLY A 126 -11.17 -27.54 -15.89
C GLY A 126 -11.40 -26.13 -16.47
N TYR A 127 -11.09 -25.09 -15.70
CA TYR A 127 -11.17 -23.70 -16.19
C TYR A 127 -9.82 -23.13 -16.56
N THR A 128 -9.79 -22.34 -17.62
CA THR A 128 -8.59 -21.59 -18.04
C THR A 128 -8.63 -20.19 -17.45
N ARG A 129 -7.57 -19.79 -16.75
CA ARG A 129 -7.43 -18.40 -16.28
C ARG A 129 -7.26 -17.47 -17.48
N VAL A 130 -8.10 -16.46 -17.59
CA VAL A 130 -8.03 -15.42 -18.62
C VAL A 130 -7.95 -14.05 -17.95
N GLY A 131 -7.05 -13.22 -18.41
CA GLY A 131 -6.96 -11.82 -18.01
C GLY A 131 -7.66 -10.92 -19.01
N PHE A 132 -8.17 -9.78 -18.58
CA PHE A 132 -8.75 -8.79 -19.48
C PHE A 132 -7.76 -8.34 -20.56
N TYR A 133 -6.45 -8.27 -20.24
CA TYR A 133 -5.39 -7.92 -21.20
C TYR A 133 -5.34 -8.88 -22.41
N GLU A 134 -5.82 -10.11 -22.28
CA GLU A 134 -5.93 -11.07 -23.41
C GLU A 134 -7.14 -10.79 -24.30
N LEU A 135 -8.16 -10.11 -23.75
CA LEU A 135 -9.38 -9.73 -24.45
C LEU A 135 -9.30 -8.34 -25.07
N GLN A 136 -8.35 -7.51 -24.59
CA GLN A 136 -8.13 -6.13 -25.04
C GLN A 136 -7.43 -6.09 -26.38
N GLN A 137 -7.81 -5.15 -27.24
CA GLN A 137 -7.05 -4.86 -28.45
C GLN A 137 -5.83 -4.02 -28.13
N GLU A 138 -4.66 -4.48 -28.59
CA GLU A 138 -3.39 -3.79 -28.40
C GLU A 138 -3.27 -2.51 -29.25
N ASP A 139 -4.00 -2.44 -30.38
CA ASP A 139 -3.87 -1.34 -31.34
C ASP A 139 -5.02 -0.34 -31.23
N ASP A 140 -4.65 0.93 -31.25
CA ASP A 140 -5.55 2.08 -31.50
C ASP A 140 -6.06 2.15 -32.97
N SER A 141 -6.21 1.00 -33.58
CA SER A 141 -6.58 0.85 -35.02
C SER A 141 -7.99 1.36 -35.35
N GLY A 142 -8.73 1.84 -34.34
CA GLY A 142 -10.11 2.32 -34.51
C GLY A 142 -11.12 1.22 -34.85
N PHE A 143 -10.67 -0.05 -34.93
CA PHE A 143 -11.55 -1.19 -35.12
C PHE A 143 -12.05 -1.67 -33.77
N ASP A 144 -13.34 -1.47 -33.52
CA ASP A 144 -14.00 -1.92 -32.30
C ASP A 144 -14.67 -3.28 -32.56
N GLY A 145 -13.94 -4.36 -32.32
CA GLY A 145 -14.40 -5.73 -32.54
C GLY A 145 -13.72 -6.75 -31.62
N PRO A 146 -14.21 -7.99 -31.62
CA PRO A 146 -13.60 -9.07 -30.84
C PRO A 146 -12.15 -9.34 -31.28
N THR A 147 -11.28 -9.60 -30.32
CA THR A 147 -9.89 -10.00 -30.59
C THR A 147 -9.80 -11.43 -31.12
N ALA A 148 -8.72 -11.76 -31.85
CA ALA A 148 -8.47 -13.13 -32.30
C ALA A 148 -8.40 -14.11 -31.10
N ARG A 149 -7.76 -13.68 -30.01
CA ARG A 149 -7.66 -14.46 -28.77
C ARG A 149 -9.02 -14.74 -28.14
N ALA A 150 -9.91 -13.74 -28.11
CA ALA A 150 -11.28 -13.94 -27.66
C ALA A 150 -12.05 -14.96 -28.54
N GLY A 151 -11.76 -14.98 -29.85
CA GLY A 151 -12.32 -15.97 -30.77
C GLY A 151 -11.88 -17.41 -30.46
N GLU A 152 -10.63 -17.61 -30.05
CA GLU A 152 -10.11 -18.93 -29.62
C GLU A 152 -10.78 -19.40 -28.32
N LEU A 153 -11.11 -18.48 -27.43
CA LEU A 153 -11.76 -18.78 -26.16
C LEU A 153 -13.28 -19.00 -26.28
N HIS A 154 -13.84 -18.90 -27.48
CA HIS A 154 -15.29 -19.05 -27.70
C HIS A 154 -15.77 -20.46 -27.35
N ASN A 155 -16.75 -20.55 -26.44
CA ASN A 155 -17.30 -21.77 -25.80
C ASN A 155 -16.31 -22.52 -24.88
N GLU A 156 -15.20 -21.88 -24.46
CA GLU A 156 -14.32 -22.44 -23.47
C GLU A 156 -14.77 -22.08 -22.06
N LEU A 157 -14.42 -22.94 -21.09
CA LEU A 157 -14.59 -22.68 -19.67
C LEU A 157 -13.47 -21.81 -19.17
N ILE A 158 -13.78 -20.57 -18.78
CA ILE A 158 -12.78 -19.60 -18.31
C ILE A 158 -13.05 -19.13 -16.89
N PHE A 159 -11.97 -18.74 -16.25
CA PHE A 159 -11.98 -18.02 -14.98
C PHE A 159 -11.51 -16.59 -15.21
N LEU A 160 -12.36 -15.62 -14.89
CA LEU A 160 -12.14 -14.20 -15.11
C LEU A 160 -12.32 -13.41 -13.82
N LYS A 161 -11.45 -12.41 -13.63
CA LYS A 161 -11.55 -11.47 -12.50
C LYS A 161 -11.83 -10.07 -13.00
N GLY A 162 -12.76 -9.37 -12.36
CA GLY A 162 -13.07 -7.99 -12.70
C GLY A 162 -13.95 -7.30 -11.67
N TYR A 163 -14.37 -6.10 -11.99
CA TYR A 163 -15.24 -5.29 -11.17
C TYR A 163 -16.60 -5.11 -11.84
N ILE A 164 -17.65 -5.02 -11.04
CA ILE A 164 -18.99 -4.74 -11.57
C ILE A 164 -19.04 -3.26 -11.98
N HIS A 165 -19.38 -3.02 -13.24
CA HIS A 165 -19.55 -1.64 -13.73
C HIS A 165 -20.71 -0.95 -13.02
N PRO A 166 -20.55 0.28 -12.50
CA PRO A 166 -21.58 1.00 -11.73
C PRO A 166 -22.92 1.16 -12.46
N SER A 167 -22.90 1.32 -13.81
CA SER A 167 -24.13 1.45 -14.60
C SER A 167 -24.94 0.17 -14.70
N SER A 168 -24.41 -0.98 -14.27
CA SER A 168 -25.17 -2.24 -14.25
C SER A 168 -26.34 -2.21 -13.28
N GLY A 169 -26.41 -1.19 -12.42
CA GLY A 169 -27.46 -1.03 -11.42
C GLY A 169 -26.98 -1.11 -9.98
N ALA A 170 -27.90 -1.12 -9.04
CA ALA A 170 -27.62 -1.17 -7.61
C ALA A 170 -28.34 -2.35 -6.96
N GLY A 171 -27.80 -2.84 -5.85
CA GLY A 171 -28.40 -3.93 -5.07
C GLY A 171 -27.92 -5.32 -5.47
N MET A 172 -28.85 -6.24 -5.60
CA MET A 172 -28.58 -7.63 -6.00
C MET A 172 -28.84 -7.79 -7.49
N LEU A 173 -27.82 -8.19 -8.23
CA LEU A 173 -27.91 -8.36 -9.68
C LEU A 173 -27.72 -9.82 -10.08
N THR A 174 -28.49 -10.25 -11.08
CA THR A 174 -28.35 -11.55 -11.75
C THR A 174 -27.62 -11.42 -13.09
N LYS A 175 -27.56 -10.21 -13.62
CA LYS A 175 -26.91 -9.88 -14.88
C LYS A 175 -26.23 -8.49 -14.75
N PHE A 176 -24.97 -8.39 -15.16
CA PHE A 176 -24.18 -7.17 -15.02
C PHE A 176 -23.01 -7.13 -16.02
N ILE A 177 -22.38 -5.98 -16.14
CA ILE A 177 -21.16 -5.82 -16.93
C ILE A 177 -19.95 -5.90 -15.99
N LEU A 178 -19.00 -6.75 -16.35
CA LEU A 178 -17.69 -6.87 -15.70
C LEU A 178 -16.64 -6.08 -16.49
N ILE A 179 -15.79 -5.37 -15.77
CA ILE A 179 -14.72 -4.52 -16.30
C ILE A 179 -13.39 -4.80 -15.59
N PRO A 180 -12.23 -4.53 -16.23
CA PRO A 180 -10.92 -4.80 -15.65
C PRO A 180 -10.61 -3.96 -14.41
N ASP A 181 -10.98 -2.69 -14.43
CA ASP A 181 -10.73 -1.74 -13.35
C ASP A 181 -11.82 -0.65 -13.27
N LEU A 182 -11.95 -0.04 -12.09
CA LEU A 182 -12.92 1.04 -11.86
C LEU A 182 -12.38 2.41 -12.29
N GLY A 183 -11.07 2.55 -12.51
CA GLY A 183 -10.44 3.80 -12.91
C GLY A 183 -10.89 4.24 -14.29
N THR A 184 -10.95 3.31 -15.22
CA THR A 184 -11.35 3.57 -16.61
C THR A 184 -12.78 4.12 -16.70
N CYS A 185 -13.73 3.57 -15.96
CA CYS A 185 -15.11 4.02 -15.99
C CYS A 185 -15.38 5.29 -15.17
N CYS A 186 -14.61 5.50 -14.05
CA CYS A 186 -14.87 6.64 -13.17
C CYS A 186 -14.12 7.91 -13.59
N PHE A 187 -12.97 7.78 -14.28
CA PHE A 187 -12.08 8.90 -14.63
C PHE A 187 -11.77 8.98 -16.12
N GLY A 188 -11.98 7.93 -16.90
CA GLY A 188 -11.60 7.84 -18.31
C GLY A 188 -12.75 7.91 -19.33
N GLY A 189 -14.00 7.90 -18.89
CA GLY A 189 -15.18 7.87 -19.79
C GLY A 189 -15.74 6.46 -19.99
N ASP A 190 -16.39 6.21 -21.12
CA ASP A 190 -16.98 4.90 -21.42
C ASP A 190 -15.88 3.84 -21.68
N PRO A 191 -15.99 2.63 -21.08
CA PRO A 191 -15.06 1.56 -21.33
C PRO A 191 -15.11 1.11 -22.80
N LYS A 192 -13.98 0.67 -23.34
CA LYS A 192 -13.91 0.10 -24.70
C LYS A 192 -14.74 -1.20 -24.75
N SER A 193 -15.21 -1.58 -25.94
CA SER A 193 -15.95 -2.83 -26.14
C SER A 193 -15.19 -4.07 -25.69
N SER A 194 -13.87 -4.06 -25.85
CA SER A 194 -12.94 -5.10 -25.40
C SER A 194 -12.77 -5.19 -23.88
N ASP A 195 -13.16 -4.12 -23.16
CA ASP A 195 -13.05 -4.05 -21.70
C ASP A 195 -14.35 -4.47 -20.99
N MET A 196 -15.37 -4.81 -21.75
CA MET A 196 -16.69 -5.14 -21.23
C MET A 196 -17.05 -6.61 -21.45
N VAL A 197 -17.39 -7.31 -20.38
CA VAL A 197 -17.94 -8.68 -20.43
C VAL A 197 -19.30 -8.69 -19.77
N GLU A 198 -20.35 -9.05 -20.50
CA GLU A 198 -21.67 -9.26 -19.96
C GLU A 198 -21.71 -10.58 -19.20
N VAL A 199 -21.95 -10.53 -17.90
CA VAL A 199 -22.03 -11.68 -17.02
C VAL A 199 -23.49 -12.01 -16.76
N THR A 200 -23.82 -13.30 -16.86
CA THR A 200 -25.13 -13.85 -16.46
C THR A 200 -24.90 -14.94 -15.41
N LEU A 201 -25.50 -14.76 -14.24
CA LEU A 201 -25.45 -15.74 -13.16
C LEU A 201 -26.50 -16.84 -13.36
N PRO A 202 -26.29 -18.03 -12.78
CA PRO A 202 -27.26 -19.10 -12.85
C PRO A 202 -28.59 -18.70 -12.15
N PRO A 203 -29.70 -19.36 -12.52
CA PRO A 203 -31.02 -19.07 -11.94
C PRO A 203 -31.02 -19.25 -10.42
N GLY A 204 -31.48 -18.24 -9.71
CA GLY A 204 -31.53 -18.22 -8.24
C GLY A 204 -30.33 -17.61 -7.56
N GLU A 205 -29.25 -17.33 -8.28
CA GLU A 205 -28.09 -16.64 -7.76
C GLU A 205 -28.12 -15.13 -8.07
N SER A 206 -27.57 -14.36 -7.17
CA SER A 206 -27.43 -12.93 -7.33
C SER A 206 -26.19 -12.42 -6.60
N VAL A 207 -25.57 -11.38 -7.14
CA VAL A 207 -24.39 -10.76 -6.55
C VAL A 207 -24.68 -9.34 -6.10
N LYS A 208 -24.19 -8.98 -4.91
CA LYS A 208 -24.29 -7.61 -4.42
C LYS A 208 -23.26 -6.72 -5.12
N VAL A 209 -23.71 -5.59 -5.62
CA VAL A 209 -22.82 -4.55 -6.17
C VAL A 209 -21.97 -3.96 -5.06
N ASN A 210 -20.67 -4.03 -5.22
CA ASN A 210 -19.67 -3.43 -4.35
C ASN A 210 -18.40 -3.15 -5.16
N LEU A 211 -17.44 -2.43 -4.55
CA LEU A 211 -16.18 -2.05 -5.18
C LEU A 211 -15.10 -3.15 -5.12
N PHE A 212 -15.44 -4.36 -4.65
CA PHE A 212 -14.50 -5.47 -4.59
C PHE A 212 -14.48 -6.26 -5.89
N GLN A 213 -13.30 -6.73 -6.25
CA GLN A 213 -13.09 -7.59 -7.40
C GLN A 213 -13.91 -8.88 -7.28
N LYS A 214 -14.58 -9.25 -8.35
CA LYS A 214 -15.32 -10.51 -8.48
C LYS A 214 -14.45 -11.53 -9.19
N LYS A 215 -14.56 -12.78 -8.74
CA LYS A 215 -13.93 -13.96 -9.32
C LYS A 215 -15.05 -14.83 -9.85
N LEU A 216 -15.08 -15.07 -11.14
CA LEU A 216 -16.18 -15.72 -11.81
C LEU A 216 -15.63 -16.78 -12.74
N ALA A 217 -16.27 -17.95 -12.74
CA ALA A 217 -15.96 -19.04 -13.62
C ALA A 217 -17.20 -19.44 -14.42
N GLY A 218 -17.05 -19.74 -15.71
CA GLY A 218 -18.15 -20.07 -16.57
C GLY A 218 -17.77 -20.21 -18.03
N GLU A 219 -18.77 -20.45 -18.87
CA GLU A 219 -18.63 -20.57 -20.32
C GLU A 219 -18.51 -19.18 -20.96
N PHE A 220 -17.43 -18.96 -21.68
CA PHE A 220 -17.18 -17.70 -22.39
C PHE A 220 -17.72 -17.76 -23.81
N ARG A 221 -18.45 -16.74 -24.21
CA ARG A 221 -19.02 -16.64 -25.57
C ARG A 221 -18.72 -15.30 -26.19
N VAL A 222 -18.27 -15.33 -27.44
CA VAL A 222 -18.10 -14.15 -28.29
C VAL A 222 -19.33 -14.04 -29.19
N ASP A 223 -20.02 -12.91 -29.10
CA ASP A 223 -21.15 -12.62 -29.99
C ASP A 223 -20.70 -11.61 -31.05
N ALA A 224 -20.57 -12.06 -32.28
CA ALA A 224 -20.20 -11.21 -33.40
C ALA A 224 -21.30 -10.14 -33.73
N ARG A 225 -22.52 -10.35 -33.26
CA ARG A 225 -23.61 -9.39 -33.36
C ARG A 225 -23.61 -8.54 -32.12
N SER A 226 -22.96 -7.39 -32.18
CA SER A 226 -22.90 -6.45 -31.06
C SER A 226 -24.31 -6.13 -30.56
N LEU A 227 -24.59 -6.48 -29.30
CA LEU A 227 -25.77 -5.96 -28.63
C LEU A 227 -25.44 -4.55 -28.17
N LYS A 228 -25.88 -3.55 -28.93
CA LYS A 228 -25.90 -2.16 -28.45
C LYS A 228 -26.84 -2.11 -27.25
N LYS A 229 -26.30 -2.10 -26.05
CA LYS A 229 -27.07 -1.73 -24.87
C LYS A 229 -27.28 -0.22 -24.90
N GLN A 230 -28.52 0.23 -24.63
CA GLN A 230 -28.86 1.65 -24.60
C GLN A 230 -28.06 2.47 -23.58
N GLU A 231 -27.40 1.81 -22.64
CA GLU A 231 -26.64 2.43 -21.55
C GLU A 231 -25.16 2.72 -21.89
N PHE A 232 -24.61 2.05 -22.92
CA PHE A 232 -23.22 2.23 -23.33
C PHE A 232 -23.14 2.71 -24.77
N GLN A 233 -22.21 3.64 -25.04
CA GLN A 233 -21.93 4.07 -26.40
C GLN A 233 -21.31 2.94 -27.22
N ASN A 234 -20.50 2.10 -26.54
CA ASN A 234 -19.77 1.00 -27.15
C ASN A 234 -20.57 -0.32 -27.08
N PRO A 235 -20.49 -1.16 -28.13
CA PRO A 235 -21.13 -2.47 -28.14
C PRO A 235 -20.42 -3.45 -27.18
N VAL A 236 -21.16 -4.42 -26.64
CA VAL A 236 -20.61 -5.50 -25.80
C VAL A 236 -20.58 -6.79 -26.61
N PHE A 237 -19.37 -7.32 -26.86
CA PHE A 237 -19.18 -8.53 -27.64
C PHE A 237 -19.01 -9.80 -26.81
N TYR A 238 -18.58 -9.66 -25.55
CA TYR A 238 -18.20 -10.77 -24.69
C TYR A 238 -19.28 -11.10 -23.69
N ARG A 239 -19.55 -12.38 -23.52
CA ARG A 239 -20.50 -12.91 -22.55
C ARG A 239 -19.87 -14.00 -21.72
N LEU A 240 -20.15 -14.03 -20.44
CA LEU A 240 -19.76 -15.07 -19.50
C LEU A 240 -21.03 -15.62 -18.83
N ASN A 241 -21.34 -16.87 -19.10
CA ASN A 241 -22.41 -17.59 -18.40
C ASN A 241 -21.74 -18.30 -17.21
N VAL A 242 -21.97 -17.76 -16.02
CA VAL A 242 -21.36 -18.28 -14.79
C VAL A 242 -22.05 -19.58 -14.40
N ASP A 243 -21.25 -20.55 -13.97
CA ASP A 243 -21.70 -21.83 -13.44
C ASP A 243 -21.06 -22.16 -12.08
N GLN A 244 -20.03 -21.36 -11.66
CA GLN A 244 -19.40 -21.39 -10.34
C GLN A 244 -18.97 -20.00 -9.86
#